data_3ed55850301532e22096210823f6cbcc
#
_entry.id   3ed55850301532e22096210823f6cbcc
#
_cell.length_a   1.000
_cell.length_b   1.000
_cell.length_c   1.000
_cell.angle_alpha   90.00
_cell.angle_beta   90.00
_cell.angle_gamma   90.00
#
_symmetry.space_group_name_H-M   'P 1'
#
loop_
_entity.id
_entity.type
_entity.pdbx_description
1 polymer ?
#
loop_
_entity_poly.entity_id
_entity_poly.type
_entity_poly.pdbx_seq_one_letter_code
_entity_poly.pdbx_strand_id
1 'polypeptide(L)'
;MSLQPLSSCAATATPFNRHIPFKGISNFRDLGGYRSRDGRKVRWRVLFRSDRLSDLQYEDQESFNRLGVRHSIDFRSEAERQNSDYAIKSLQRTVLPIEPYVTQTLHRMIELGQTLDVATAHQLMAQTYEAFVQRNTKQYRAFFDVLLTQDAPVVFHCTS
;
A
#
# COMPACT_ATOMS: atom_id res chain seq x y z
N MET A 1 -4.56 57.48 -18.70
CA MET A 1 -5.21 56.14 -18.65
C MET A 1 -4.15 55.14 -18.11
N SER A 2 -4.30 54.80 -16.86
CA SER A 2 -3.32 53.91 -16.15
C SER A 2 -3.87 52.50 -16.17
N LEU A 3 -3.18 51.59 -16.82
CA LEU A 3 -3.53 50.17 -16.85
C LEU A 3 -3.03 49.53 -15.54
N GLN A 4 -3.93 49.07 -14.71
CA GLN A 4 -3.62 48.26 -13.55
C GLN A 4 -3.25 46.82 -14.00
N PRO A 5 -2.22 46.19 -13.40
CA PRO A 5 -1.92 44.83 -13.70
C PRO A 5 -2.96 43.88 -13.10
N LEU A 6 -3.47 42.95 -13.91
CA LEU A 6 -4.32 41.85 -13.46
C LEU A 6 -3.58 40.98 -12.42
N SER A 7 -4.07 41.05 -11.21
CA SER A 7 -3.63 40.14 -10.13
C SER A 7 -3.89 38.70 -10.54
N SER A 8 -2.85 37.94 -10.80
CA SER A 8 -2.93 36.50 -11.01
C SER A 8 -3.38 35.86 -9.71
N CYS A 9 -4.63 35.44 -9.65
CA CYS A 9 -5.14 34.57 -8.60
C CYS A 9 -4.44 33.22 -8.73
N ALA A 10 -3.31 33.05 -8.04
CA ALA A 10 -2.69 31.76 -7.85
C ALA A 10 -3.68 30.95 -7.00
N ALA A 11 -4.42 30.05 -7.65
CA ALA A 11 -5.22 29.05 -6.98
C ALA A 11 -4.26 28.26 -6.05
N THR A 12 -4.36 28.50 -4.76
CA THR A 12 -3.66 27.72 -3.74
C THR A 12 -4.22 26.31 -3.82
N ALA A 13 -3.54 25.45 -4.60
CA ALA A 13 -3.85 24.04 -4.65
C ALA A 13 -3.81 23.52 -3.21
N THR A 14 -4.92 23.05 -2.70
CA THR A 14 -5.00 22.40 -1.38
C THR A 14 -3.94 21.32 -1.35
N PRO A 15 -2.98 21.34 -0.39
CA PRO A 15 -1.93 20.35 -0.38
C PRO A 15 -2.57 18.97 -0.20
N PHE A 16 -2.27 18.03 -1.08
CA PHE A 16 -2.75 16.66 -0.96
C PHE A 16 -2.29 16.08 0.37
N ASN A 17 -3.23 15.56 1.16
CA ASN A 17 -2.89 14.79 2.35
C ASN A 17 -2.56 13.36 1.93
N ARG A 18 -1.41 12.86 2.37
CA ARG A 18 -0.98 11.49 2.13
C ARG A 18 -1.88 10.49 2.83
N HIS A 19 -2.16 10.70 4.10
CA HIS A 19 -3.06 9.85 4.87
C HIS A 19 -4.51 10.13 4.48
N ILE A 20 -5.24 9.07 4.14
CA ILE A 20 -6.66 9.11 3.82
C ILE A 20 -7.39 8.35 4.92
N PRO A 21 -8.11 9.05 5.79
CA PRO A 21 -8.75 8.42 6.94
C PRO A 21 -9.95 7.57 6.51
N PHE A 22 -10.00 6.36 7.02
CA PHE A 22 -11.14 5.44 7.00
C PHE A 22 -11.42 4.95 8.41
N LYS A 23 -12.63 4.48 8.70
CA LYS A 23 -13.00 3.97 10.02
C LYS A 23 -12.39 2.59 10.29
N GLY A 24 -12.48 1.70 9.32
CA GLY A 24 -12.01 0.33 9.46
C GLY A 24 -10.55 0.12 9.05
N ILE A 25 -9.99 0.99 8.23
CA ILE A 25 -8.63 0.90 7.70
C ILE A 25 -7.76 1.98 8.34
N SER A 26 -6.67 1.60 9.01
CA SER A 26 -5.85 2.54 9.78
C SER A 26 -4.69 3.15 8.97
N ASN A 27 -4.25 2.52 7.90
CA ASN A 27 -3.00 2.84 7.22
C ASN A 27 -3.15 3.06 5.70
N PHE A 28 -4.30 3.62 5.29
CA PHE A 28 -4.51 3.94 3.89
C PHE A 28 -3.81 5.24 3.51
N ARG A 29 -2.96 5.18 2.49
CA ARG A 29 -2.14 6.33 2.09
C ARG A 29 -1.89 6.41 0.60
N ASP A 30 -1.84 7.64 0.09
CA ASP A 30 -1.45 8.00 -1.27
C ASP A 30 0.08 8.07 -1.37
N LEU A 31 0.66 7.44 -2.38
CA LEU A 31 2.10 7.47 -2.62
C LEU A 31 2.54 8.60 -3.57
N GLY A 32 1.63 9.53 -3.87
CA GLY A 32 1.96 10.72 -4.66
C GLY A 32 3.02 11.61 -4.00
N GLY A 33 3.67 12.44 -4.81
CA GLY A 33 4.63 13.44 -4.37
C GLY A 33 6.04 12.93 -4.06
N TYR A 34 6.27 11.64 -3.92
CA TYR A 34 7.65 11.12 -3.78
C TYR A 34 8.46 11.39 -5.03
N ARG A 35 9.71 11.81 -4.82
CA ARG A 35 10.65 12.08 -5.92
C ARG A 35 11.42 10.83 -6.29
N SER A 36 11.53 10.57 -7.59
CA SER A 36 12.45 9.58 -8.14
C SER A 36 13.88 10.14 -8.22
N ARG A 37 14.86 9.29 -8.48
CA ARG A 37 16.26 9.66 -8.59
C ARG A 37 16.52 10.69 -9.72
N ASP A 38 15.72 10.65 -10.79
CA ASP A 38 15.81 11.58 -11.93
C ASP A 38 14.97 12.86 -11.75
N GLY A 39 14.46 13.11 -10.52
CA GLY A 39 13.72 14.32 -10.16
C GLY A 39 12.23 14.31 -10.49
N ARG A 40 11.73 13.31 -11.21
CA ARG A 40 10.28 13.14 -11.44
C ARG A 40 9.55 12.88 -10.12
N LYS A 41 8.25 13.08 -10.11
CA LYS A 41 7.41 12.82 -8.93
C LYS A 41 6.35 11.78 -9.27
N VAL A 42 6.07 10.91 -8.31
CA VAL A 42 4.87 10.06 -8.37
C VAL A 42 3.64 10.95 -8.39
N ARG A 43 2.73 10.71 -9.33
CA ARG A 43 1.46 11.47 -9.41
C ARG A 43 0.59 11.15 -8.22
N TRP A 44 -0.09 12.16 -7.70
CA TRP A 44 -1.10 12.00 -6.66
C TRP A 44 -2.34 11.28 -7.23
N ARG A 45 -3.03 10.55 -6.37
CA ARG A 45 -4.30 9.86 -6.68
C ARG A 45 -4.17 8.77 -7.76
N VAL A 46 -2.99 8.15 -7.88
CA VAL A 46 -2.73 7.06 -8.83
C VAL A 46 -2.32 5.77 -8.13
N LEU A 47 -1.53 5.87 -7.08
CA LEU A 47 -1.02 4.70 -6.37
C LEU A 47 -1.22 4.86 -4.87
N PHE A 48 -1.92 3.87 -4.29
CA PHE A 48 -2.23 3.83 -2.86
C PHE A 48 -1.63 2.59 -2.21
N ARG A 49 -1.29 2.73 -0.94
CA ARG A 49 -0.91 1.63 -0.06
C ARG A 49 -1.91 1.55 1.09
N SER A 50 -2.26 0.33 1.50
CA SER A 50 -3.19 0.08 2.61
C SER A 50 -2.73 -1.08 3.48
N ASP A 51 -3.28 -1.20 4.67
CA ASP A 51 -3.47 -2.44 5.38
C ASP A 51 -4.63 -3.24 4.73
N ARG A 52 -5.12 -4.30 5.36
CA ARG A 52 -6.07 -5.22 4.72
C ARG A 52 -7.40 -4.53 4.38
N LEU A 53 -7.82 -4.65 3.13
CA LEU A 53 -9.06 -4.06 2.63
C LEU A 53 -10.34 -4.77 3.14
N SER A 54 -10.21 -5.94 3.76
CA SER A 54 -11.33 -6.62 4.42
C SER A 54 -11.95 -5.84 5.57
N ASP A 55 -11.19 -4.90 6.13
CA ASP A 55 -11.64 -4.08 7.26
C ASP A 55 -12.39 -2.81 6.82
N LEU A 56 -12.53 -2.57 5.50
CA LEU A 56 -13.28 -1.43 4.97
C LEU A 56 -14.74 -1.49 5.41
N GLN A 57 -15.16 -0.51 6.20
CA GLN A 57 -16.52 -0.42 6.72
C GLN A 57 -17.51 0.07 5.66
N TYR A 58 -18.80 -0.18 5.89
CA TYR A 58 -19.86 0.29 4.99
C TYR A 58 -19.80 1.82 4.80
N GLU A 59 -19.58 2.54 5.88
CA GLU A 59 -19.51 4.00 5.90
C GLU A 59 -18.32 4.57 5.14
N ASP A 60 -17.29 3.76 4.93
CA ASP A 60 -16.09 4.16 4.18
C ASP A 60 -16.25 4.00 2.66
N GLN A 61 -17.25 3.24 2.22
CA GLN A 61 -17.40 2.84 0.82
C GLN A 61 -17.53 4.03 -0.13
N GLU A 62 -18.31 5.04 0.26
CA GLU A 62 -18.46 6.24 -0.58
C GLU A 62 -17.14 7.00 -0.74
N SER A 63 -16.40 7.16 0.36
CA SER A 63 -15.08 7.81 0.36
C SER A 63 -14.07 7.02 -0.44
N PHE A 64 -14.08 5.68 -0.33
CA PHE A 64 -13.24 4.81 -1.13
C PHE A 64 -13.59 4.89 -2.63
N ASN A 65 -14.87 4.86 -2.99
CA ASN A 65 -15.33 4.97 -4.38
C ASN A 65 -14.91 6.30 -5.02
N ARG A 66 -14.90 7.41 -4.27
CA ARG A 66 -14.42 8.71 -4.77
C ARG A 66 -12.94 8.74 -5.14
N LEU A 67 -12.12 7.80 -4.62
CA LEU A 67 -10.73 7.65 -5.04
C LEU A 67 -10.58 7.09 -6.46
N GLY A 68 -11.64 6.51 -7.01
CA GLY A 68 -11.64 5.94 -8.35
C GLY A 68 -10.78 4.69 -8.52
N VAL A 69 -10.38 4.06 -7.41
CA VAL A 69 -9.57 2.83 -7.44
C VAL A 69 -10.34 1.73 -8.15
N ARG A 70 -9.71 1.09 -9.13
CA ARG A 70 -10.29 0.00 -9.93
C ARG A 70 -9.54 -1.32 -9.79
N HIS A 71 -8.31 -1.26 -9.31
CA HIS A 71 -7.47 -2.43 -9.17
C HIS A 71 -6.86 -2.51 -7.77
N SER A 72 -6.93 -3.70 -7.16
CA SER A 72 -6.23 -4.01 -5.92
C SER A 72 -5.20 -5.11 -6.12
N ILE A 73 -4.04 -4.95 -5.51
CA ILE A 73 -2.98 -5.94 -5.48
C ILE A 73 -2.83 -6.43 -4.05
N ASP A 74 -3.12 -7.71 -3.85
CA ASP A 74 -3.15 -8.35 -2.54
C ASP A 74 -1.89 -9.20 -2.35
N PHE A 75 -0.99 -8.74 -1.46
CA PHE A 75 0.25 -9.44 -1.13
C PHE A 75 0.11 -10.42 0.05
N ARG A 76 -1.09 -10.55 0.63
CA ARG A 76 -1.30 -11.44 1.77
C ARG A 76 -1.05 -12.90 1.39
N SER A 77 -0.53 -13.65 2.35
CA SER A 77 -0.38 -15.09 2.26
C SER A 77 -1.73 -15.79 2.06
N GLU A 78 -1.72 -17.05 1.65
CA GLU A 78 -2.94 -17.85 1.51
C GLU A 78 -3.71 -17.94 2.83
N ALA A 79 -3.00 -18.22 3.94
CA ALA A 79 -3.62 -18.33 5.26
C ALA A 79 -4.27 -17.02 5.71
N GLU A 80 -3.63 -15.87 5.46
CA GLU A 80 -4.19 -14.56 5.80
C GLU A 80 -5.47 -14.26 5.00
N ARG A 81 -5.52 -14.65 3.73
CA ARG A 81 -6.72 -14.47 2.90
C ARG A 81 -7.88 -15.35 3.31
N GLN A 82 -7.61 -16.63 3.66
CA GLN A 82 -8.64 -17.56 4.13
C GLN A 82 -9.31 -17.06 5.41
N ASN A 83 -8.56 -16.43 6.30
CA ASN A 83 -9.07 -15.91 7.56
C ASN A 83 -9.83 -14.59 7.41
N SER A 84 -9.58 -13.82 6.36
CA SER A 84 -10.11 -12.46 6.21
C SER A 84 -10.17 -12.06 4.73
N ASP A 85 -11.11 -12.65 4.00
CA ASP A 85 -11.33 -12.34 2.58
C ASP A 85 -12.20 -11.08 2.40
N TYR A 86 -12.15 -10.49 1.20
CA TYR A 86 -13.00 -9.36 0.84
C TYR A 86 -13.46 -9.44 -0.62
N ALA A 87 -14.63 -8.88 -0.87
CA ALA A 87 -15.18 -8.69 -2.20
C ALA A 87 -15.72 -7.27 -2.35
N ILE A 88 -14.95 -6.40 -3.00
CA ILE A 88 -15.37 -5.04 -3.34
C ILE A 88 -15.71 -5.02 -4.82
N LYS A 89 -17.00 -4.88 -5.16
CA LYS A 89 -17.52 -5.00 -6.54
C LYS A 89 -16.81 -4.10 -7.57
N SER A 90 -16.31 -2.95 -7.14
CA SER A 90 -15.63 -1.99 -8.01
C SER A 90 -14.17 -2.34 -8.30
N LEU A 91 -13.61 -3.36 -7.63
CA LEU A 91 -12.21 -3.72 -7.72
C LEU A 91 -11.98 -5.03 -8.49
N GLN A 92 -11.08 -4.98 -9.45
CA GLN A 92 -10.41 -6.16 -9.96
C GLN A 92 -9.23 -6.47 -9.04
N ARG A 93 -9.19 -7.67 -8.44
CA ARG A 93 -8.12 -8.08 -7.52
C ARG A 93 -7.11 -8.97 -8.23
N THR A 94 -5.84 -8.60 -8.12
CA THR A 94 -4.69 -9.45 -8.46
C THR A 94 -4.04 -9.93 -7.16
N VAL A 95 -3.92 -11.24 -7.01
CA VAL A 95 -3.32 -11.88 -5.84
C VAL A 95 -1.86 -12.22 -6.14
N LEU A 96 -0.94 -11.66 -5.38
CA LEU A 96 0.51 -11.86 -5.49
C LEU A 96 1.07 -12.23 -4.11
N PRO A 97 0.85 -13.45 -3.61
CA PRO A 97 1.15 -13.80 -2.23
C PRO A 97 2.64 -13.71 -1.93
N ILE A 98 2.96 -13.11 -0.79
CA ILE A 98 4.29 -13.04 -0.20
C ILE A 98 4.21 -13.68 1.18
N GLU A 99 4.84 -14.84 1.34
CA GLU A 99 4.90 -15.51 2.64
C GLU A 99 5.95 -14.83 3.53
N PRO A 100 5.56 -14.35 4.73
CA PRO A 100 6.49 -13.68 5.62
C PRO A 100 7.52 -14.65 6.19
N TYR A 101 8.78 -14.46 5.81
CA TYR A 101 9.91 -15.27 6.27
C TYR A 101 10.05 -15.28 7.80
N VAL A 102 9.76 -14.16 8.43
CA VAL A 102 9.89 -13.97 9.87
C VAL A 102 8.98 -14.90 10.68
N THR A 103 7.81 -15.26 10.16
CA THR A 103 6.83 -16.09 10.88
C THR A 103 7.40 -17.48 11.21
N GLN A 104 8.06 -18.11 10.26
CA GLN A 104 8.67 -19.43 10.47
C GLN A 104 9.82 -19.36 11.49
N THR A 105 10.63 -18.32 11.41
CA THR A 105 11.74 -18.12 12.35
C THR A 105 11.23 -17.84 13.76
N LEU A 106 10.19 -17.02 13.92
CA LEU A 106 9.58 -16.74 15.22
C LEU A 106 8.97 -18.00 15.84
N HIS A 107 8.24 -18.81 15.07
CA HIS A 107 7.69 -20.08 15.57
C HIS A 107 8.81 -21.00 16.08
N ARG A 108 9.88 -21.13 15.32
CA ARG A 108 11.04 -21.95 15.75
C ARG A 108 11.72 -21.42 17.01
N MET A 109 11.84 -20.10 17.16
CA MET A 109 12.39 -19.48 18.37
C MET A 109 11.51 -19.76 19.59
N ILE A 110 10.18 -19.65 19.45
CA ILE A 110 9.22 -19.98 20.52
C ILE A 110 9.32 -21.44 20.90
N GLU A 111 9.36 -22.38 19.93
CA GLU A 111 9.52 -23.81 20.18
C GLU A 111 10.81 -24.14 20.94
N LEU A 112 11.89 -23.39 20.70
CA LEU A 112 13.17 -23.54 21.36
C LEU A 112 13.26 -22.78 22.70
N GLY A 113 12.18 -22.13 23.15
CA GLY A 113 12.15 -21.34 24.38
C GLY A 113 13.09 -20.14 24.38
N GLN A 114 13.42 -19.62 23.18
CA GLN A 114 14.28 -18.44 23.02
C GLN A 114 13.47 -17.16 23.25
N THR A 115 14.08 -16.21 23.96
CA THR A 115 13.49 -14.89 24.16
C THR A 115 13.84 -13.95 23.01
N LEU A 116 12.84 -13.16 22.57
CA LEU A 116 13.05 -12.14 21.55
C LEU A 116 13.48 -10.83 22.24
N ASP A 117 14.76 -10.53 22.22
CA ASP A 117 15.27 -9.22 22.62
C ASP A 117 15.19 -8.19 21.46
N VAL A 118 15.42 -6.93 21.78
CA VAL A 118 15.33 -5.81 20.81
C VAL A 118 16.33 -5.97 19.66
N ALA A 119 17.54 -6.43 19.93
CA ALA A 119 18.57 -6.61 18.92
C ALA A 119 18.19 -7.71 17.93
N THR A 120 17.74 -8.87 18.44
CA THR A 120 17.23 -9.98 17.64
C THR A 120 16.01 -9.58 16.81
N ALA A 121 15.09 -8.79 17.38
CA ALA A 121 13.93 -8.26 16.64
C ALA A 121 14.36 -7.38 15.47
N HIS A 122 15.29 -6.45 15.66
CA HIS A 122 15.84 -5.63 14.58
C HIS A 122 16.52 -6.46 13.50
N GLN A 123 17.31 -7.45 13.88
CA GLN A 123 17.98 -8.35 12.93
C GLN A 123 16.98 -9.17 12.11
N LEU A 124 15.93 -9.72 12.73
CA LEU A 124 14.87 -10.45 12.04
C LEU A 124 14.09 -9.55 11.07
N MET A 125 13.83 -8.31 11.45
CA MET A 125 13.18 -7.35 10.55
C MET A 125 14.06 -7.03 9.34
N ALA A 126 15.36 -6.77 9.54
CA ALA A 126 16.28 -6.52 8.43
C ALA A 126 16.34 -7.72 7.47
N GLN A 127 16.49 -8.94 8.00
CA GLN A 127 16.48 -10.17 7.21
C GLN A 127 15.16 -10.37 6.45
N THR A 128 14.03 -10.00 7.06
CA THR A 128 12.72 -10.10 6.43
C THR A 128 12.62 -9.17 5.21
N TYR A 129 13.05 -7.93 5.33
CA TYR A 129 13.05 -6.99 4.20
C TYR A 129 14.00 -7.42 3.08
N GLU A 130 15.17 -7.94 3.43
CA GLU A 130 16.09 -8.51 2.45
C GLU A 130 15.49 -9.72 1.73
N ALA A 131 14.88 -10.65 2.49
CA ALA A 131 14.19 -11.81 1.94
C ALA A 131 13.01 -11.43 1.04
N PHE A 132 12.27 -10.37 1.36
CA PHE A 132 11.20 -9.88 0.50
C PHE A 132 11.71 -9.52 -0.89
N VAL A 133 12.82 -8.81 -0.98
CA VAL A 133 13.40 -8.41 -2.28
C VAL A 133 13.96 -9.63 -3.01
N GLN A 134 14.75 -10.47 -2.34
CA GLN A 134 15.47 -11.57 -2.97
C GLN A 134 14.57 -12.73 -3.40
N ARG A 135 13.56 -13.06 -2.59
CA ARG A 135 12.73 -14.27 -2.77
C ARG A 135 11.45 -14.01 -3.56
N ASN A 136 10.98 -12.77 -3.63
CA ASN A 136 9.69 -12.43 -4.25
C ASN A 136 9.82 -11.59 -5.52
N THR A 137 10.94 -11.72 -6.23
CA THR A 137 11.21 -10.99 -7.48
C THR A 137 10.11 -11.21 -8.53
N LYS A 138 9.53 -12.41 -8.59
CA LYS A 138 8.42 -12.72 -9.51
C LYS A 138 7.16 -11.92 -9.16
N GLN A 139 6.80 -11.85 -7.88
CA GLN A 139 5.65 -11.10 -7.39
C GLN A 139 5.83 -9.60 -7.63
N TYR A 140 7.01 -9.06 -7.34
CA TYR A 140 7.30 -7.65 -7.62
C TYR A 140 7.32 -7.34 -9.12
N ARG A 141 7.84 -8.24 -9.96
CA ARG A 141 7.74 -8.07 -11.41
C ARG A 141 6.29 -7.99 -11.85
N ALA A 142 5.45 -8.95 -11.45
CA ALA A 142 4.03 -8.95 -11.76
C ALA A 142 3.32 -7.69 -11.21
N PHE A 143 3.69 -7.21 -10.03
CA PHE A 143 3.22 -5.95 -9.48
C PHE A 143 3.51 -4.76 -10.40
N PHE A 144 4.74 -4.62 -10.88
CA PHE A 144 5.11 -3.54 -11.81
C PHE A 144 4.43 -3.72 -13.17
N ASP A 145 4.26 -4.94 -13.67
CA ASP A 145 3.53 -5.22 -14.91
C ASP A 145 2.07 -4.74 -14.81
N VAL A 146 1.41 -4.98 -13.67
CA VAL A 146 0.07 -4.43 -13.40
C VAL A 146 0.10 -2.91 -13.41
N LEU A 147 1.04 -2.26 -12.72
CA LEU A 147 1.12 -0.79 -12.66
C LEU A 147 1.35 -0.16 -14.03
N LEU A 148 2.06 -0.85 -14.94
CA LEU A 148 2.35 -0.36 -16.29
C LEU A 148 1.17 -0.53 -17.25
N THR A 149 0.23 -1.42 -16.96
CA THR A 149 -0.89 -1.77 -17.83
C THR A 149 -2.21 -1.15 -17.38
N GLN A 150 -2.29 -0.61 -16.15
CA GLN A 150 -3.52 -0.02 -15.62
C GLN A 150 -3.58 1.49 -15.84
N ASP A 151 -4.67 1.95 -16.44
CA ASP A 151 -4.97 3.38 -16.62
C ASP A 151 -5.70 4.01 -15.43
N ALA A 152 -6.24 3.19 -14.53
CA ALA A 152 -6.98 3.61 -13.35
C ALA A 152 -6.10 3.56 -12.08
N PRO A 153 -6.48 4.29 -11.01
CA PRO A 153 -5.78 4.21 -9.74
C PRO A 153 -5.75 2.79 -9.16
N VAL A 154 -4.59 2.44 -8.58
CA VAL A 154 -4.31 1.13 -8.00
C VAL A 154 -4.07 1.25 -6.51
N VAL A 155 -4.61 0.33 -5.72
CA VAL A 155 -4.22 0.13 -4.32
C VAL A 155 -3.48 -1.20 -4.18
N PHE A 156 -2.38 -1.21 -3.44
CA PHE A 156 -1.75 -2.46 -3.03
C PHE A 156 -1.70 -2.55 -1.51
N HIS A 157 -1.83 -3.77 -0.98
CA HIS A 157 -1.94 -3.98 0.46
C HIS A 157 -1.37 -5.34 0.89
N CYS A 158 -1.11 -5.45 2.18
CA CYS A 158 -0.92 -6.70 2.90
C CYS A 158 -1.84 -6.72 4.13
N THR A 159 -1.43 -7.32 5.22
CA THR A 159 -2.20 -7.34 6.48
C THR A 159 -1.95 -6.09 7.33
N SER A 160 -0.78 -5.43 7.19
CA SER A 160 -0.37 -4.26 8.00
C SER A 160 0.08 -3.07 7.15
#